data_cde497dbaec332276cfb74a616274c8c
#
_entry.id   cde497dbaec332276cfb74a616274c8c
#
_cell.length_a   1.000
_cell.length_b   1.000
_cell.length_c   1.000
_cell.angle_alpha   90.00
_cell.angle_beta   90.00
_cell.angle_gamma   90.00
#
_symmetry.space_group_name_H-M   'P 1'
#
loop_
_entity.id
_entity.type
_entity.pdbx_description
1 polymer ?
#
loop_
_entity_poly.entity_id
_entity_poly.type
_entity_poly.pdbx_seq_one_letter_code
_entity_poly.pdbx_strand_id
1 'polypeptide(L)'
;MHFGDSIMQWSEQIAQFSEPHWAEKGQLTVTYLTDAHLATGRTLSALMLEAGFDEVSTDAVGNIVGVYHGQSPTAPRLLTGSHYDTVRNGGKYDGRLGILVPIAAVRDLAQRKQRLPFGIEVIGFAEEEGQRYRATFLAASALTGSFDAAWLAQVDSDGVTMQQAMQQAGLPGTLEAITALKRDPSRYLGFVEVHIEQGPVLCEGALPLGVVTSINAGIRAICKTIGMAAHAGTTPMLMRQDALLAAAEISLMAEQRALADADSVATVGQSQVPGGSINVIPGECAFTLDMRAPTDQQRDALVSDILKQAQLIAERRQVKFEYTEVMRAAAAPSALAWQQRWERAVAAVGQPVFKLNSGAGHDAMKLHTIMPQAMLFVRGGNRGISHNPLEIITAEDADLTVQAFIALLDDLLDRP
;
A
#
# COMPACT_ATOMS: atom_id res chain seq x y z
N MET A 1 10.10 -15.55 25.30
CA MET A 1 10.35 -15.67 23.86
C MET A 1 10.35 -14.24 23.33
N HIS A 2 11.32 -13.85 22.59
CA HIS A 2 11.40 -12.51 21.99
C HIS A 2 10.27 -12.38 20.97
N PHE A 3 9.54 -11.27 20.93
CA PHE A 3 8.44 -11.09 19.95
C PHE A 3 8.94 -11.21 18.52
N GLY A 4 10.13 -10.65 18.25
CA GLY A 4 10.76 -10.70 16.94
C GLY A 4 10.95 -12.10 16.41
N ASP A 5 11.41 -13.05 17.24
CA ASP A 5 11.57 -14.46 16.84
C ASP A 5 10.24 -15.08 16.39
N SER A 6 9.14 -14.73 17.09
CA SER A 6 7.81 -15.21 16.71
C SER A 6 7.34 -14.61 15.39
N ILE A 7 7.56 -13.30 15.17
CA ILE A 7 7.23 -12.62 13.90
C ILE A 7 8.01 -13.27 12.75
N MET A 8 9.32 -13.48 12.91
CA MET A 8 10.13 -14.13 11.88
C MET A 8 9.64 -15.56 11.57
N GLN A 9 9.36 -16.35 12.61
CA GLN A 9 8.84 -17.71 12.46
C GLN A 9 7.48 -17.72 11.74
N TRP A 10 6.54 -16.86 12.13
CA TRP A 10 5.23 -16.78 11.51
C TRP A 10 5.28 -16.27 10.07
N SER A 11 6.18 -15.32 9.80
CA SER A 11 6.42 -14.85 8.43
C SER A 11 6.89 -15.99 7.52
N GLU A 12 7.82 -16.82 7.99
CA GLU A 12 8.24 -18.02 7.24
C GLU A 12 7.11 -19.04 7.10
N GLN A 13 6.28 -19.22 8.13
CA GLN A 13 5.15 -20.14 8.11
C GLN A 13 4.10 -19.75 7.07
N ILE A 14 3.77 -18.47 6.92
CA ILE A 14 2.82 -18.02 5.90
C ILE A 14 3.46 -17.89 4.51
N ALA A 15 4.77 -17.66 4.44
CA ALA A 15 5.49 -17.53 3.17
C ALA A 15 5.72 -18.88 2.45
N GLN A 16 5.48 -20.03 3.11
CA GLN A 16 5.56 -21.33 2.44
C GLN A 16 4.46 -21.55 1.40
N PHE A 17 3.37 -20.78 1.45
CA PHE A 17 2.29 -20.87 0.49
C PHE A 17 2.55 -19.90 -0.66
N SER A 18 2.67 -20.42 -1.86
CA SER A 18 2.83 -19.67 -3.10
C SER A 18 2.11 -20.39 -4.22
N GLU A 19 1.66 -19.64 -5.22
CA GLU A 19 1.05 -20.23 -6.40
C GLU A 19 2.03 -21.17 -7.12
N PRO A 20 1.58 -22.33 -7.65
CA PRO A 20 2.45 -23.41 -8.11
C PRO A 20 3.56 -22.98 -9.07
N HIS A 21 3.22 -22.18 -10.09
CA HIS A 21 4.18 -21.68 -11.07
C HIS A 21 5.33 -20.86 -10.45
N TRP A 22 5.05 -20.14 -9.36
CA TRP A 22 6.04 -19.32 -8.65
C TRP A 22 6.77 -20.14 -7.59
N ALA A 23 6.06 -21.04 -6.90
CA ALA A 23 6.63 -21.93 -5.90
C ALA A 23 7.74 -22.82 -6.48
N GLU A 24 7.56 -23.35 -7.71
CA GLU A 24 8.57 -24.13 -8.43
C GLU A 24 9.89 -23.38 -8.66
N LYS A 25 9.84 -22.06 -8.66
CA LYS A 25 10.99 -21.17 -8.82
C LYS A 25 11.54 -20.65 -7.48
N GLY A 26 10.97 -21.08 -6.35
CA GLY A 26 11.29 -20.54 -5.02
C GLY A 26 10.84 -19.10 -4.81
N GLN A 27 9.80 -18.68 -5.52
CA GLN A 27 9.26 -17.32 -5.51
C GLN A 27 7.93 -17.25 -4.77
N LEU A 28 7.67 -16.16 -4.06
CA LEU A 28 6.43 -15.93 -3.33
C LEU A 28 5.43 -15.15 -4.19
N THR A 29 4.26 -15.75 -4.41
CA THR A 29 3.13 -15.10 -5.07
C THR A 29 1.84 -15.64 -4.47
N VAL A 30 1.03 -14.74 -3.92
CA VAL A 30 -0.24 -15.06 -3.27
C VAL A 30 -1.28 -14.06 -3.73
N THR A 31 -1.95 -14.39 -4.84
CA THR A 31 -2.98 -13.51 -5.38
C THR A 31 -4.38 -13.94 -4.94
N TYR A 32 -5.30 -13.02 -4.98
CA TYR A 32 -6.63 -13.11 -4.41
C TYR A 32 -7.38 -14.42 -4.74
N LEU A 33 -7.85 -15.12 -3.71
CA LEU A 33 -8.65 -16.34 -3.76
C LEU A 33 -8.03 -17.51 -4.55
N THR A 34 -6.71 -17.55 -4.68
CA THR A 34 -5.98 -18.75 -5.12
C THR A 34 -5.84 -19.75 -3.97
N ASP A 35 -5.46 -20.99 -4.25
CA ASP A 35 -5.21 -22.00 -3.19
C ASP A 35 -4.15 -21.52 -2.19
N ALA A 36 -3.10 -20.84 -2.67
CA ALA A 36 -2.07 -20.24 -1.82
C ALA A 36 -2.65 -19.15 -0.90
N HIS A 37 -3.53 -18.31 -1.43
CA HIS A 37 -4.20 -17.26 -0.67
C HIS A 37 -5.12 -17.86 0.41
N LEU A 38 -5.93 -18.85 0.07
CA LEU A 38 -6.81 -19.54 1.02
C LEU A 38 -6.01 -20.28 2.10
N ALA A 39 -4.87 -20.87 1.74
CA ALA A 39 -3.97 -21.53 2.69
C ALA A 39 -3.33 -20.52 3.66
N THR A 40 -2.87 -19.36 3.15
CA THR A 40 -2.37 -18.26 3.98
C THR A 40 -3.43 -17.78 4.95
N GLY A 41 -4.68 -17.55 4.50
CA GLY A 41 -5.79 -17.13 5.35
C GLY A 41 -6.13 -18.15 6.45
N ARG A 42 -6.13 -19.45 6.14
CA ARG A 42 -6.32 -20.51 7.16
C ARG A 42 -5.22 -20.48 8.21
N THR A 43 -3.96 -20.26 7.79
CA THR A 43 -2.84 -20.19 8.73
C THR A 43 -2.93 -18.95 9.62
N LEU A 44 -3.29 -17.78 9.07
CA LEU A 44 -3.55 -16.58 9.87
C LEU A 44 -4.68 -16.80 10.88
N SER A 45 -5.77 -17.46 10.48
CA SER A 45 -6.86 -17.82 11.40
C SER A 45 -6.37 -18.72 12.55
N ALA A 46 -5.53 -19.72 12.26
CA ALA A 46 -4.95 -20.59 13.27
C ALA A 46 -4.04 -19.81 14.24
N LEU A 47 -3.18 -18.92 13.71
CA LEU A 47 -2.32 -18.06 14.55
C LEU A 47 -3.11 -17.14 15.46
N MET A 48 -4.24 -16.57 14.99
CA MET A 48 -5.13 -15.75 15.81
C MET A 48 -5.76 -16.59 16.94
N LEU A 49 -6.27 -17.79 16.64
CA LEU A 49 -6.83 -18.70 17.66
C LEU A 49 -5.78 -19.09 18.71
N GLU A 50 -4.57 -19.46 18.29
CA GLU A 50 -3.46 -19.80 19.18
C GLU A 50 -3.01 -18.60 20.02
N ALA A 51 -3.09 -17.39 19.49
CA ALA A 51 -2.81 -16.15 20.22
C ALA A 51 -3.87 -15.80 21.28
N GLY A 52 -5.04 -16.45 21.27
CA GLY A 52 -6.09 -16.27 22.27
C GLY A 52 -7.15 -15.24 21.89
N PHE A 53 -7.37 -15.01 20.59
CA PHE A 53 -8.54 -14.25 20.13
C PHE A 53 -9.84 -14.98 20.50
N ASP A 54 -10.86 -14.22 20.87
CA ASP A 54 -12.14 -14.77 21.28
C ASP A 54 -13.00 -15.22 20.11
N GLU A 55 -12.89 -14.51 18.98
CA GLU A 55 -13.60 -14.81 17.73
C GLU A 55 -12.62 -14.72 16.56
N VAL A 56 -12.68 -15.69 15.66
CA VAL A 56 -11.93 -15.66 14.38
C VAL A 56 -12.87 -16.12 13.28
N SER A 57 -12.97 -15.34 12.21
CA SER A 57 -13.87 -15.63 11.08
C SER A 57 -13.27 -15.17 9.75
N THR A 58 -13.84 -15.69 8.65
CA THR A 58 -13.60 -15.19 7.30
C THR A 58 -14.86 -14.46 6.83
N ASP A 59 -14.72 -13.24 6.35
CA ASP A 59 -15.84 -12.44 5.88
C ASP A 59 -16.18 -12.68 4.40
N ALA A 60 -17.21 -11.97 3.89
CA ALA A 60 -17.75 -12.19 2.56
C ALA A 60 -16.80 -11.82 1.40
N VAL A 61 -15.69 -11.12 1.65
CA VAL A 61 -14.64 -10.83 0.66
C VAL A 61 -13.34 -11.59 0.95
N GLY A 62 -13.34 -12.45 1.98
CA GLY A 62 -12.18 -13.27 2.32
C GLY A 62 -11.24 -12.66 3.34
N ASN A 63 -11.58 -11.52 3.95
CA ASN A 63 -10.79 -11.01 5.07
C ASN A 63 -10.78 -12.00 6.22
N ILE A 64 -9.63 -12.13 6.86
CA ILE A 64 -9.50 -12.86 8.12
C ILE A 64 -9.69 -11.87 9.25
N VAL A 65 -10.73 -12.06 10.06
CA VAL A 65 -11.11 -11.14 11.13
C VAL A 65 -10.96 -11.83 12.48
N GLY A 66 -10.07 -11.33 13.32
CA GLY A 66 -9.89 -11.76 14.71
C GLY A 66 -10.37 -10.67 15.67
N VAL A 67 -11.14 -11.06 16.67
CA VAL A 67 -11.62 -10.14 17.73
C VAL A 67 -11.12 -10.62 19.09
N TYR A 68 -10.39 -9.74 19.78
CA TYR A 68 -10.06 -9.87 21.18
C TYR A 68 -10.93 -8.91 21.97
N HIS A 69 -11.88 -9.43 22.74
CA HIS A 69 -12.87 -8.62 23.45
C HIS A 69 -12.23 -7.78 24.55
N GLY A 70 -12.76 -6.58 24.72
CA GLY A 70 -12.49 -5.75 25.88
C GLY A 70 -13.17 -6.26 27.15
N GLN A 71 -13.11 -5.45 28.22
CA GLN A 71 -13.77 -5.72 29.50
C GLN A 71 -15.31 -5.81 29.40
N SER A 72 -15.89 -5.21 28.35
CA SER A 72 -17.31 -5.28 28.04
C SER A 72 -17.51 -5.70 26.58
N PRO A 73 -18.52 -6.54 26.29
CA PRO A 73 -18.85 -6.92 24.90
C PRO A 73 -19.28 -5.74 24.01
N THR A 74 -19.73 -4.65 24.62
CA THR A 74 -20.15 -3.41 23.94
C THR A 74 -19.07 -2.34 23.89
N ALA A 75 -17.90 -2.62 24.42
CA ALA A 75 -16.77 -1.69 24.39
C ALA A 75 -16.40 -1.34 22.93
N PRO A 76 -15.97 -0.09 22.66
CA PRO A 76 -15.44 0.24 21.35
C PRO A 76 -14.19 -0.61 21.03
N ARG A 77 -13.82 -0.73 19.77
CA ARG A 77 -12.65 -1.51 19.36
C ARG A 77 -11.58 -0.59 18.75
N LEU A 78 -10.33 -0.95 18.96
CA LEU A 78 -9.25 -0.51 18.09
C LEU A 78 -9.25 -1.43 16.86
N LEU A 79 -9.40 -0.86 15.67
CA LEU A 79 -9.26 -1.58 14.42
C LEU A 79 -7.80 -1.53 13.98
N THR A 80 -7.24 -2.66 13.59
CA THR A 80 -5.86 -2.77 13.11
C THR A 80 -5.71 -3.93 12.13
N GLY A 81 -4.64 -3.92 11.36
CA GLY A 81 -4.34 -4.97 10.40
C GLY A 81 -3.69 -4.41 9.15
N SER A 82 -3.48 -5.26 8.17
CA SER A 82 -2.96 -4.98 6.84
C SER A 82 -3.27 -6.16 5.92
N HIS A 83 -2.81 -6.14 4.67
CA HIS A 83 -3.14 -7.17 3.69
C HIS A 83 -2.27 -8.43 3.82
N TYR A 84 -2.75 -9.56 3.25
CA TYR A 84 -2.01 -10.81 3.22
C TYR A 84 -1.78 -11.39 1.83
N ASP A 85 -2.40 -10.80 0.80
CA ASP A 85 -2.00 -11.02 -0.60
C ASP A 85 -0.62 -10.43 -0.88
N THR A 86 -0.04 -10.72 -2.03
CA THR A 86 1.27 -10.19 -2.44
C THR A 86 1.29 -9.85 -3.91
N VAL A 87 2.18 -8.94 -4.30
CA VAL A 87 2.60 -8.84 -5.71
C VAL A 87 3.24 -10.15 -6.16
N ARG A 88 3.35 -10.34 -7.48
CA ARG A 88 4.05 -11.50 -8.05
C ARG A 88 5.53 -11.43 -7.73
N ASN A 89 6.10 -12.55 -7.24
CA ASN A 89 7.49 -12.63 -6.79
C ASN A 89 7.83 -11.55 -5.76
N GLY A 90 6.91 -11.35 -4.80
CA GLY A 90 7.00 -10.35 -3.74
C GLY A 90 7.88 -10.75 -2.57
N GLY A 91 7.89 -9.89 -1.56
CA GLY A 91 8.52 -10.12 -0.27
C GLY A 91 7.62 -10.87 0.72
N LYS A 92 8.14 -11.10 1.92
CA LYS A 92 7.44 -11.87 2.97
C LYS A 92 6.71 -11.00 3.98
N TYR A 93 7.04 -9.70 4.02
CA TYR A 93 6.65 -8.81 5.12
C TYR A 93 5.67 -7.74 4.69
N ASP A 94 5.62 -7.44 3.40
CA ASP A 94 4.70 -6.50 2.77
C ASP A 94 3.25 -6.85 3.13
N GLY A 95 2.53 -5.93 3.80
CA GLY A 95 1.23 -6.12 4.40
C GLY A 95 1.21 -7.08 5.60
N ARG A 96 1.76 -8.27 5.45
CA ARG A 96 1.70 -9.38 6.40
C ARG A 96 2.23 -9.03 7.79
N LEU A 97 3.28 -8.18 7.86
CA LEU A 97 3.82 -7.70 9.13
C LEU A 97 2.76 -6.96 9.95
N GLY A 98 1.90 -6.16 9.29
CA GLY A 98 0.82 -5.41 9.94
C GLY A 98 -0.30 -6.27 10.51
N ILE A 99 -0.34 -7.57 10.17
CA ILE A 99 -1.24 -8.55 10.78
C ILE A 99 -0.53 -9.27 11.94
N LEU A 100 0.73 -9.67 11.73
CA LEU A 100 1.46 -10.48 12.70
C LEU A 100 1.81 -9.69 13.97
N VAL A 101 2.12 -8.39 13.85
CA VAL A 101 2.43 -7.52 14.99
C VAL A 101 1.26 -7.43 15.98
N PRO A 102 0.03 -7.07 15.61
CA PRO A 102 -1.09 -7.07 16.54
C PRO A 102 -1.47 -8.47 17.05
N ILE A 103 -1.26 -9.55 16.28
CA ILE A 103 -1.44 -10.92 16.77
C ILE A 103 -0.45 -11.20 17.93
N ALA A 104 0.81 -10.77 17.81
CA ALA A 104 1.81 -10.93 18.87
C ALA A 104 1.44 -10.12 20.14
N ALA A 105 0.93 -8.91 19.96
CA ALA A 105 0.46 -8.07 21.08
C ALA A 105 -0.76 -8.69 21.80
N VAL A 106 -1.73 -9.20 21.05
CA VAL A 106 -2.90 -9.90 21.62
C VAL A 106 -2.47 -11.17 22.36
N ARG A 107 -1.51 -11.95 21.81
CA ARG A 107 -0.97 -13.13 22.51
C ARG A 107 -0.36 -12.77 23.87
N ASP A 108 0.38 -11.67 23.97
CA ASP A 108 0.94 -11.19 25.23
C ASP A 108 -0.16 -10.79 26.21
N LEU A 109 -1.19 -10.06 25.77
CA LEU A 109 -2.35 -9.71 26.59
C LEU A 109 -3.09 -10.96 27.09
N ALA A 110 -3.32 -11.95 26.22
CA ALA A 110 -4.00 -13.19 26.55
C ALA A 110 -3.20 -14.03 27.57
N GLN A 111 -1.87 -14.13 27.41
CA GLN A 111 -1.00 -14.82 28.35
C GLN A 111 -1.00 -14.17 29.74
N ARG A 112 -1.06 -12.84 29.78
CA ARG A 112 -1.19 -12.06 31.03
C ARG A 112 -2.63 -12.02 31.58
N LYS A 113 -3.60 -12.62 30.86
CA LYS A 113 -5.04 -12.57 31.15
C LYS A 113 -5.56 -11.14 31.30
N GLN A 114 -5.01 -10.23 30.54
CA GLN A 114 -5.35 -8.80 30.59
C GLN A 114 -6.41 -8.47 29.56
N ARG A 115 -7.52 -7.85 30.01
CA ARG A 115 -8.55 -7.27 29.15
C ARG A 115 -8.50 -5.76 29.28
N LEU A 116 -8.46 -5.10 28.10
CA LEU A 116 -8.47 -3.64 28.03
C LEU A 116 -9.91 -3.10 28.13
N PRO A 117 -10.14 -1.83 28.45
CA PRO A 117 -11.48 -1.24 28.43
C PRO A 117 -12.09 -1.16 27.01
N PHE A 118 -11.29 -1.44 25.99
CA PHE A 118 -11.70 -1.55 24.59
C PHE A 118 -11.29 -2.92 24.03
N GLY A 119 -11.94 -3.34 22.93
CA GLY A 119 -11.54 -4.55 22.21
C GLY A 119 -10.48 -4.24 21.15
N ILE A 120 -9.85 -5.28 20.62
CA ILE A 120 -8.94 -5.20 19.46
C ILE A 120 -9.53 -6.06 18.36
N GLU A 121 -9.77 -5.46 17.18
CA GLU A 121 -10.18 -6.18 15.97
C GLU A 121 -9.01 -6.13 14.97
N VAL A 122 -8.44 -7.32 14.67
CA VAL A 122 -7.34 -7.48 13.73
C VAL A 122 -7.89 -8.02 12.43
N ILE A 123 -7.58 -7.35 11.34
CA ILE A 123 -8.01 -7.78 10.00
C ILE A 123 -6.78 -8.09 9.14
N GLY A 124 -6.73 -9.33 8.61
CA GLY A 124 -5.94 -9.63 7.42
C GLY A 124 -6.78 -9.29 6.20
N PHE A 125 -6.49 -8.18 5.53
CA PHE A 125 -7.19 -7.77 4.32
C PHE A 125 -6.85 -8.70 3.17
N ALA A 126 -7.87 -9.18 2.47
CA ALA A 126 -7.72 -10.26 1.48
C ALA A 126 -7.09 -9.81 0.16
N GLU A 127 -7.23 -8.56 -0.22
CA GLU A 127 -6.76 -8.03 -1.51
C GLU A 127 -6.55 -6.52 -1.42
N GLU A 128 -5.29 -6.10 -1.47
CA GLU A 128 -4.84 -4.70 -1.57
C GLU A 128 -4.23 -4.43 -2.93
N GLU A 129 -3.40 -5.34 -3.43
CA GLU A 129 -2.46 -5.21 -4.53
C GLU A 129 -3.11 -5.21 -5.92
N GLY A 130 -4.32 -5.77 -6.06
CA GLY A 130 -5.01 -5.80 -7.33
C GLY A 130 -4.37 -6.68 -8.40
N GLN A 131 -3.65 -7.74 -8.00
CA GLN A 131 -2.82 -8.54 -8.92
C GLN A 131 -3.61 -9.51 -9.79
N ARG A 132 -4.69 -10.08 -9.28
CA ARG A 132 -5.55 -11.00 -10.04
C ARG A 132 -6.65 -10.26 -10.79
N TYR A 133 -7.28 -9.32 -10.11
CA TYR A 133 -8.28 -8.42 -10.67
C TYR A 133 -7.79 -6.98 -10.52
N ARG A 134 -8.25 -6.07 -11.37
CA ARG A 134 -7.88 -4.66 -11.29
C ARG A 134 -8.72 -3.93 -10.24
N ALA A 135 -8.62 -4.39 -9.00
CA ALA A 135 -9.46 -3.96 -7.87
C ALA A 135 -8.59 -3.78 -6.62
N THR A 136 -7.68 -2.79 -6.65
CA THR A 136 -6.84 -2.44 -5.49
C THR A 136 -7.67 -1.99 -4.31
N PHE A 137 -7.23 -2.31 -3.08
CA PHE A 137 -7.95 -2.02 -1.82
C PHE A 137 -9.37 -2.61 -1.78
N LEU A 138 -9.59 -3.72 -2.49
CA LEU A 138 -10.90 -4.36 -2.57
C LEU A 138 -11.47 -4.64 -1.18
N ALA A 139 -10.65 -5.23 -0.34
CA ALA A 139 -11.03 -5.69 0.99
C ALA A 139 -11.41 -4.52 1.91
N ALA A 140 -10.56 -3.48 1.99
CA ALA A 140 -10.85 -2.28 2.75
C ALA A 140 -12.03 -1.49 2.18
N SER A 141 -12.22 -1.51 0.84
CA SER A 141 -13.38 -0.88 0.19
C SER A 141 -14.71 -1.50 0.62
N ALA A 142 -14.75 -2.81 0.84
CA ALA A 142 -15.94 -3.48 1.37
C ALA A 142 -16.31 -2.97 2.78
N LEU A 143 -15.29 -2.80 3.64
CA LEU A 143 -15.49 -2.34 5.02
C LEU A 143 -15.92 -0.88 5.11
N THR A 144 -15.55 -0.05 4.14
CA THR A 144 -15.93 1.37 4.09
C THR A 144 -17.22 1.62 3.32
N GLY A 145 -17.76 0.59 2.66
CA GLY A 145 -18.95 0.70 1.82
C GLY A 145 -18.67 1.37 0.47
N SER A 146 -17.42 1.38 0.03
CA SER A 146 -16.96 1.92 -1.26
C SER A 146 -16.59 0.84 -2.29
N PHE A 147 -17.04 -0.41 -2.06
CA PHE A 147 -16.84 -1.52 -2.99
C PHE A 147 -17.54 -1.23 -4.33
N ASP A 148 -16.81 -1.34 -5.42
CA ASP A 148 -17.39 -1.16 -6.75
C ASP A 148 -18.04 -2.48 -7.23
N ALA A 149 -19.34 -2.46 -7.43
CA ALA A 149 -20.10 -3.63 -7.90
C ALA A 149 -19.60 -4.16 -9.25
N ALA A 150 -19.00 -3.29 -10.09
CA ALA A 150 -18.45 -3.70 -11.37
C ALA A 150 -17.25 -4.66 -11.24
N TRP A 151 -16.57 -4.67 -10.10
CA TRP A 151 -15.46 -5.60 -9.86
C TRP A 151 -15.89 -7.07 -9.92
N LEU A 152 -17.10 -7.40 -9.49
CA LEU A 152 -17.62 -8.78 -9.52
C LEU A 152 -17.64 -9.39 -10.92
N ALA A 153 -17.77 -8.57 -11.96
CA ALA A 153 -17.76 -8.98 -13.36
C ALA A 153 -16.37 -8.96 -14.01
N GLN A 154 -15.34 -8.46 -13.32
CA GLN A 154 -13.97 -8.51 -13.85
C GLN A 154 -13.50 -9.94 -14.00
N VAL A 155 -12.75 -10.19 -15.07
CA VAL A 155 -12.27 -11.52 -15.46
C VAL A 155 -10.77 -11.57 -15.32
N ASP A 156 -10.24 -12.63 -14.72
CA ASP A 156 -8.80 -12.90 -14.64
C ASP A 156 -8.24 -13.48 -15.95
N SER A 157 -6.94 -13.83 -15.95
CA SER A 157 -6.25 -14.42 -17.11
C SER A 157 -6.81 -15.78 -17.56
N ASP A 158 -7.50 -16.50 -16.66
CA ASP A 158 -8.04 -17.83 -16.90
C ASP A 158 -9.53 -17.80 -17.29
N GLY A 159 -10.09 -16.62 -17.43
CA GLY A 159 -11.51 -16.42 -17.81
C GLY A 159 -12.48 -16.55 -16.63
N VAL A 160 -12.00 -16.55 -15.39
CA VAL A 160 -12.83 -16.67 -14.19
C VAL A 160 -13.23 -15.27 -13.70
N THR A 161 -14.54 -15.04 -13.52
CA THR A 161 -14.99 -13.77 -12.93
C THR A 161 -14.68 -13.72 -11.44
N MET A 162 -14.52 -12.50 -10.88
CA MET A 162 -14.31 -12.34 -9.43
C MET A 162 -15.44 -12.99 -8.63
N GLN A 163 -16.69 -12.82 -9.07
CA GLN A 163 -17.84 -13.46 -8.45
C GLN A 163 -17.71 -15.00 -8.41
N GLN A 164 -17.30 -15.61 -9.53
CA GLN A 164 -17.07 -17.05 -9.60
C GLN A 164 -15.92 -17.48 -8.68
N ALA A 165 -14.82 -16.72 -8.64
CA ALA A 165 -13.71 -17.01 -7.73
C ALA A 165 -14.13 -16.96 -6.26
N MET A 166 -14.93 -15.97 -5.86
CA MET A 166 -15.52 -15.92 -4.52
C MET A 166 -16.37 -17.16 -4.21
N GLN A 167 -17.25 -17.55 -5.12
CA GLN A 167 -18.10 -18.74 -4.94
C GLN A 167 -17.27 -20.05 -4.86
N GLN A 168 -16.25 -20.19 -5.69
CA GLN A 168 -15.32 -21.33 -5.66
C GLN A 168 -14.55 -21.40 -4.33
N ALA A 169 -14.22 -20.25 -3.75
CA ALA A 169 -13.58 -20.14 -2.44
C ALA A 169 -14.55 -20.36 -1.26
N GLY A 170 -15.83 -20.62 -1.53
CA GLY A 170 -16.87 -20.83 -0.50
C GLY A 170 -17.43 -19.53 0.08
N LEU A 171 -17.16 -18.37 -0.54
CA LEU A 171 -17.71 -17.09 -0.16
C LEU A 171 -19.04 -16.82 -0.89
N PRO A 172 -19.93 -15.95 -0.36
CA PRO A 172 -21.24 -15.68 -0.97
C PRO A 172 -21.16 -15.17 -2.41
N GLY A 173 -20.18 -14.32 -2.73
CA GLY A 173 -20.03 -13.70 -4.05
C GLY A 173 -21.20 -12.80 -4.45
N THR A 174 -21.91 -12.21 -3.49
CA THR A 174 -23.06 -11.33 -3.73
C THR A 174 -22.81 -9.93 -3.20
N LEU A 175 -23.29 -8.93 -3.93
CA LEU A 175 -23.14 -7.53 -3.52
C LEU A 175 -23.81 -7.26 -2.17
N GLU A 176 -24.95 -7.93 -1.87
CA GLU A 176 -25.64 -7.81 -0.59
C GLU A 176 -24.74 -8.22 0.58
N ALA A 177 -24.11 -9.40 0.51
CA ALA A 177 -23.21 -9.89 1.55
C ALA A 177 -22.00 -8.99 1.72
N ILE A 178 -21.44 -8.46 0.62
CA ILE A 178 -20.32 -7.53 0.65
C ILE A 178 -20.72 -6.20 1.28
N THR A 179 -21.87 -5.63 0.91
CA THR A 179 -22.39 -4.37 1.46
C THR A 179 -22.64 -4.46 2.96
N ALA A 180 -23.05 -5.63 3.46
CA ALA A 180 -23.28 -5.88 4.88
C ALA A 180 -21.98 -5.81 5.73
N LEU A 181 -20.79 -5.86 5.10
CA LEU A 181 -19.50 -5.74 5.80
C LEU A 181 -19.17 -4.32 6.26
N LYS A 182 -19.91 -3.32 5.76
CA LYS A 182 -19.64 -1.92 6.11
C LYS A 182 -19.60 -1.73 7.61
N ARG A 183 -18.48 -1.19 8.09
CA ARG A 183 -18.25 -0.93 9.52
C ARG A 183 -18.98 0.35 9.94
N ASP A 184 -19.56 0.30 11.15
CA ASP A 184 -20.07 1.49 11.83
C ASP A 184 -18.92 2.17 12.59
N PRO A 185 -18.44 3.35 12.15
CA PRO A 185 -17.29 4.00 12.75
C PRO A 185 -17.49 4.38 14.23
N SER A 186 -18.73 4.53 14.70
CA SER A 186 -19.02 4.85 16.11
C SER A 186 -18.62 3.73 17.09
N ARG A 187 -18.37 2.53 16.57
CA ARG A 187 -17.93 1.38 17.37
C ARG A 187 -16.41 1.24 17.46
N TYR A 188 -15.66 2.15 16.85
CA TYR A 188 -14.21 2.08 16.78
C TYR A 188 -13.56 3.34 17.35
N LEU A 189 -12.41 3.15 18.01
CA LEU A 189 -11.55 4.25 18.46
C LEU A 189 -10.84 4.91 17.26
N GLY A 190 -10.50 4.11 16.26
CA GLY A 190 -9.79 4.46 15.04
C GLY A 190 -9.15 3.23 14.41
N PHE A 191 -8.41 3.45 13.34
CA PHE A 191 -7.63 2.43 12.64
C PHE A 191 -6.14 2.71 12.76
N VAL A 192 -5.35 1.70 13.09
CA VAL A 192 -3.89 1.78 13.04
C VAL A 192 -3.33 0.65 12.20
N GLU A 193 -2.36 0.98 11.37
CA GLU A 193 -1.67 0.02 10.51
C GLU A 193 -0.17 0.06 10.76
N VAL A 194 0.43 -1.11 10.98
CA VAL A 194 1.87 -1.29 10.96
C VAL A 194 2.25 -1.82 9.60
N HIS A 195 3.31 -1.29 9.00
CA HIS A 195 3.77 -1.72 7.69
C HIS A 195 5.28 -1.57 7.55
N ILE A 196 5.92 -2.28 6.65
CA ILE A 196 7.29 -1.95 6.25
C ILE A 196 7.28 -0.62 5.49
N GLU A 197 8.39 0.13 5.53
CA GLU A 197 8.49 1.43 4.82
C GLU A 197 8.38 1.29 3.30
N GLN A 198 8.84 0.18 2.75
CA GLN A 198 8.97 -0.05 1.30
C GLN A 198 9.89 0.98 0.62
N GLY A 199 10.79 1.58 1.38
CA GLY A 199 11.69 2.64 0.94
C GLY A 199 12.99 2.68 1.74
N PRO A 200 13.97 3.51 1.34
CA PRO A 200 15.31 3.52 1.91
C PRO A 200 15.48 4.48 3.11
N VAL A 201 14.50 5.32 3.44
CA VAL A 201 14.69 6.46 4.35
C VAL A 201 15.04 6.00 5.76
N LEU A 202 14.30 5.04 6.32
CA LEU A 202 14.59 4.49 7.65
C LEU A 202 15.90 3.72 7.66
N CYS A 203 16.19 2.97 6.59
CA CYS A 203 17.42 2.21 6.45
C CYS A 203 18.65 3.14 6.41
N GLU A 204 18.63 4.15 5.54
CA GLU A 204 19.72 5.12 5.40
C GLU A 204 19.88 6.00 6.67
N GLY A 205 18.77 6.29 7.35
CA GLY A 205 18.74 7.02 8.62
C GLY A 205 19.14 6.19 9.85
N ALA A 206 19.35 4.87 9.70
CA ALA A 206 19.54 3.91 10.80
C ALA A 206 18.42 3.98 11.86
N LEU A 207 17.18 4.24 11.44
CA LEU A 207 15.99 4.38 12.27
C LEU A 207 15.15 3.11 12.19
N PRO A 208 14.83 2.42 13.29
CA PRO A 208 14.04 1.20 13.23
C PRO A 208 12.56 1.45 12.94
N LEU A 209 12.03 2.60 13.35
CA LEU A 209 10.60 2.95 13.29
C LEU A 209 10.39 4.37 12.74
N GLY A 210 9.27 4.57 12.04
CA GLY A 210 8.86 5.87 11.53
C GLY A 210 7.36 6.11 11.66
N VAL A 211 6.95 7.27 12.17
CA VAL A 211 5.54 7.65 12.28
C VAL A 211 5.07 8.25 10.96
N VAL A 212 4.05 7.66 10.35
CA VAL A 212 3.54 8.11 9.04
C VAL A 212 2.63 9.32 9.23
N THR A 213 2.96 10.41 8.53
CA THR A 213 2.19 11.67 8.59
C THR A 213 1.03 11.70 7.60
N SER A 214 1.21 11.08 6.44
CA SER A 214 0.19 10.99 5.38
C SER A 214 0.55 9.85 4.42
N ILE A 215 -0.46 9.24 3.81
CA ILE A 215 -0.28 8.44 2.60
C ILE A 215 -0.49 9.40 1.42
N ASN A 216 0.46 9.41 0.48
CA ASN A 216 0.51 10.41 -0.57
C ASN A 216 -0.70 10.37 -1.50
N ALA A 217 -1.17 11.56 -1.87
CA ALA A 217 -2.00 11.74 -3.05
C ALA A 217 -1.21 11.39 -4.32
N GLY A 218 -1.88 10.87 -5.34
CA GLY A 218 -1.22 10.47 -6.58
C GLY A 218 -2.03 10.77 -7.84
N ILE A 219 -1.32 11.04 -8.93
CA ILE A 219 -1.88 11.06 -10.29
C ILE A 219 -0.98 10.22 -11.18
N ARG A 220 -1.61 9.37 -11.98
CA ARG A 220 -0.96 8.70 -13.12
C ARG A 220 -1.54 9.21 -14.42
N ALA A 221 -0.66 9.44 -15.39
CA ALA A 221 -1.07 9.95 -16.68
C ALA A 221 -0.30 9.30 -17.84
N ILE A 222 -0.95 9.26 -18.99
CA ILE A 222 -0.33 8.96 -20.27
C ILE A 222 -0.17 10.28 -21.01
N CYS A 223 1.06 10.54 -21.44
CA CYS A 223 1.44 11.74 -22.17
C CYS A 223 1.92 11.39 -23.57
N LYS A 224 1.74 12.32 -24.50
CA LYS A 224 2.30 12.24 -25.86
C LYS A 224 2.88 13.57 -26.29
N THR A 225 4.02 13.52 -26.94
CA THR A 225 4.53 14.62 -27.76
C THR A 225 4.42 14.22 -29.23
N ILE A 226 3.91 15.12 -30.07
CA ILE A 226 3.66 14.88 -31.49
C ILE A 226 4.34 15.99 -32.27
N GLY A 227 5.30 15.60 -33.07
CA GLY A 227 6.09 16.47 -33.96
C GLY A 227 6.03 16.01 -35.43
N MET A 228 7.16 16.03 -36.11
CA MET A 228 7.23 15.65 -37.51
C MET A 228 8.39 14.68 -37.76
N ALA A 229 8.08 13.47 -38.21
CA ALA A 229 9.09 12.52 -38.67
C ALA A 229 9.78 13.04 -39.94
N ALA A 230 11.10 13.04 -39.93
CA ALA A 230 11.89 13.50 -41.06
C ALA A 230 13.26 12.81 -41.10
N HIS A 231 13.97 12.96 -42.21
CA HIS A 231 15.30 12.35 -42.38
C HIS A 231 16.33 12.98 -41.45
N ALA A 232 16.96 12.17 -40.61
CA ALA A 232 17.87 12.64 -39.53
C ALA A 232 19.13 13.34 -40.08
N GLY A 233 19.63 12.99 -41.27
CA GLY A 233 20.84 13.57 -41.84
C GLY A 233 20.62 14.81 -42.68
N THR A 234 19.39 15.01 -43.22
CA THR A 234 19.11 16.12 -44.15
C THR A 234 18.30 17.25 -43.54
N THR A 235 17.64 17.04 -42.40
CA THR A 235 16.87 18.07 -41.73
C THR A 235 17.75 18.85 -40.75
N PRO A 236 17.98 20.15 -40.94
CA PRO A 236 18.78 20.98 -40.05
C PRO A 236 18.20 20.99 -38.60
N MET A 237 19.07 21.11 -37.59
CA MET A 237 18.66 21.05 -36.20
C MET A 237 17.55 22.05 -35.82
N LEU A 238 17.64 23.29 -36.33
CA LEU A 238 16.68 24.35 -36.02
C LEU A 238 15.29 24.19 -36.72
N MET A 239 15.18 23.24 -37.66
CA MET A 239 13.94 22.98 -38.40
C MET A 239 13.22 21.71 -37.93
N ARG A 240 13.74 21.07 -36.87
CA ARG A 240 13.21 19.79 -36.34
C ARG A 240 12.06 20.02 -35.38
N GLN A 241 11.02 19.21 -35.56
CA GLN A 241 9.94 19.03 -34.60
C GLN A 241 10.08 17.65 -33.96
N ASP A 242 11.13 17.49 -33.17
CA ASP A 242 11.53 16.22 -32.57
C ASP A 242 10.71 15.91 -31.32
N ALA A 243 9.82 14.92 -31.44
CA ALA A 243 8.93 14.53 -30.36
C ALA A 243 9.67 13.89 -29.19
N LEU A 244 10.70 13.08 -29.45
CA LEU A 244 11.48 12.43 -28.37
C LEU A 244 12.25 13.44 -27.54
N LEU A 245 12.90 14.42 -28.18
CA LEU A 245 13.62 15.45 -27.44
C LEU A 245 12.68 16.36 -26.62
N ALA A 246 11.46 16.58 -27.10
CA ALA A 246 10.45 17.27 -26.29
C ALA A 246 10.04 16.46 -25.05
N ALA A 247 9.77 15.15 -25.22
CA ALA A 247 9.46 14.25 -24.11
C ALA A 247 10.62 14.15 -23.10
N ALA A 248 11.85 14.05 -23.55
CA ALA A 248 13.04 14.00 -22.69
C ALA A 248 13.20 15.28 -21.87
N GLU A 249 13.00 16.45 -22.47
CA GLU A 249 13.05 17.73 -21.75
C GLU A 249 11.93 17.86 -20.72
N ILE A 250 10.70 17.42 -21.06
CA ILE A 250 9.57 17.37 -20.12
C ILE A 250 9.89 16.43 -18.95
N SER A 251 10.52 15.28 -19.22
CA SER A 251 10.89 14.31 -18.18
C SER A 251 11.90 14.90 -17.19
N LEU A 252 12.95 15.54 -17.69
CA LEU A 252 13.97 16.19 -16.85
C LEU A 252 13.37 17.39 -16.07
N MET A 253 12.49 18.15 -16.69
CA MET A 253 11.79 19.26 -16.03
C MET A 253 10.88 18.74 -14.91
N ALA A 254 10.14 17.63 -15.12
CA ALA A 254 9.30 17.03 -14.09
C ALA A 254 10.12 16.56 -12.88
N GLU A 255 11.27 15.91 -13.11
CA GLU A 255 12.23 15.55 -12.07
C GLU A 255 12.69 16.79 -11.28
N GLN A 256 13.15 17.83 -11.96
CA GLN A 256 13.62 19.08 -11.33
C GLN A 256 12.52 19.76 -10.52
N ARG A 257 11.27 19.73 -11.01
CA ARG A 257 10.15 20.30 -10.26
C ARG A 257 9.83 19.50 -8.99
N ALA A 258 9.92 18.19 -9.04
CA ALA A 258 9.75 17.34 -7.86
C ALA A 258 10.87 17.55 -6.83
N LEU A 259 12.13 17.66 -7.28
CA LEU A 259 13.28 17.94 -6.40
C LEU A 259 13.19 19.28 -5.67
N ALA A 260 12.43 20.24 -6.19
CA ALA A 260 12.20 21.53 -5.52
C ALA A 260 11.23 21.44 -4.32
N ASP A 261 10.56 20.30 -4.16
CA ASP A 261 9.64 20.01 -3.06
C ASP A 261 10.04 18.65 -2.45
N ALA A 262 10.66 18.67 -1.28
CA ALA A 262 11.34 17.52 -0.67
C ALA A 262 10.45 16.27 -0.48
N ASP A 263 9.13 16.46 -0.40
CA ASP A 263 8.16 15.40 -0.12
C ASP A 263 7.38 14.93 -1.36
N SER A 264 7.65 15.55 -2.52
CA SER A 264 7.01 15.21 -3.79
C SER A 264 7.89 14.34 -4.66
N VAL A 265 7.28 13.48 -5.47
CA VAL A 265 7.97 12.66 -6.49
C VAL A 265 7.28 12.76 -7.84
N ALA A 266 8.06 12.72 -8.93
CA ALA A 266 7.57 12.63 -10.29
C ALA A 266 8.44 11.64 -11.09
N THR A 267 7.80 10.65 -11.70
CA THR A 267 8.52 9.56 -12.40
C THR A 267 7.96 9.35 -13.79
N VAL A 268 8.84 9.23 -14.77
CA VAL A 268 8.55 8.72 -16.11
C VAL A 268 8.90 7.23 -16.12
N GLY A 269 7.88 6.37 -15.94
CA GLY A 269 8.07 4.92 -15.83
C GLY A 269 8.19 4.21 -17.18
N GLN A 270 7.61 4.78 -18.23
CA GLN A 270 7.64 4.23 -19.58
C GLN A 270 7.84 5.34 -20.60
N SER A 271 8.61 5.05 -21.67
CA SER A 271 8.77 5.93 -22.83
C SER A 271 8.92 5.09 -24.09
N GLN A 272 8.19 5.44 -25.15
CA GLN A 272 8.17 4.73 -26.42
C GLN A 272 8.14 5.70 -27.60
N VAL A 273 8.86 5.35 -28.66
CA VAL A 273 8.85 6.04 -29.95
C VAL A 273 8.22 5.11 -30.99
N PRO A 274 6.91 5.24 -31.28
CA PRO A 274 6.25 4.39 -32.27
C PRO A 274 6.86 4.58 -33.65
N GLY A 275 7.19 3.50 -34.34
CA GLY A 275 7.77 3.55 -35.68
C GLY A 275 9.16 4.19 -35.78
N GLY A 276 9.88 4.29 -34.64
CA GLY A 276 11.23 4.87 -34.58
C GLY A 276 12.24 4.11 -35.44
N SER A 277 13.20 4.85 -36.02
CA SER A 277 14.33 4.32 -36.80
C SER A 277 15.58 5.15 -36.52
N ILE A 278 16.75 4.52 -36.64
CA ILE A 278 18.03 5.17 -36.32
C ILE A 278 18.31 6.42 -37.15
N ASN A 279 17.75 6.54 -38.35
CA ASN A 279 17.94 7.65 -39.28
C ASN A 279 16.70 8.51 -39.47
N VAL A 280 15.70 8.44 -38.59
CA VAL A 280 14.45 9.20 -38.65
C VAL A 280 14.29 10.03 -37.38
N ILE A 281 13.98 11.31 -37.50
CA ILE A 281 13.58 12.18 -36.41
C ILE A 281 12.25 11.67 -35.86
N PRO A 282 12.11 11.40 -34.54
CA PRO A 282 10.86 10.91 -33.94
C PRO A 282 9.68 11.87 -34.17
N GLY A 283 8.62 11.38 -34.85
CA GLY A 283 7.40 12.13 -35.04
C GLY A 283 6.42 12.03 -33.88
N GLU A 284 6.53 10.99 -33.04
CA GLU A 284 5.72 10.80 -31.87
C GLU A 284 6.58 10.17 -30.75
N CYS A 285 6.34 10.59 -29.51
CA CYS A 285 6.82 9.90 -28.33
C CYS A 285 5.69 9.82 -27.30
N ALA A 286 5.37 8.60 -26.86
CA ALA A 286 4.43 8.33 -25.76
C ALA A 286 5.22 8.04 -24.48
N PHE A 287 4.79 8.61 -23.35
CA PHE A 287 5.41 8.37 -22.04
C PHE A 287 4.39 8.46 -20.91
N THR A 288 4.72 7.93 -19.76
CA THR A 288 3.86 7.99 -18.57
C THR A 288 4.42 8.96 -17.53
N LEU A 289 3.55 9.54 -16.72
CA LEU A 289 3.91 10.29 -15.52
C LEU A 289 3.19 9.70 -14.31
N ASP A 290 3.93 9.38 -13.25
CA ASP A 290 3.45 9.10 -11.89
C ASP A 290 3.92 10.25 -11.00
N MET A 291 2.98 11.03 -10.45
CA MET A 291 3.25 12.22 -9.64
C MET A 291 2.55 12.07 -8.30
N ARG A 292 3.31 12.18 -7.20
CA ARG A 292 2.79 12.01 -5.83
C ARG A 292 3.27 13.11 -4.91
N ALA A 293 2.42 13.46 -3.93
CA ALA A 293 2.74 14.43 -2.88
C ALA A 293 1.92 14.13 -1.60
N PRO A 294 2.37 14.59 -0.41
CA PRO A 294 1.73 14.27 0.88
C PRO A 294 0.29 14.78 1.01
N THR A 295 -0.09 15.80 0.28
CA THR A 295 -1.43 16.41 0.30
C THR A 295 -1.99 16.58 -1.11
N ASP A 296 -3.32 16.63 -1.21
CA ASP A 296 -3.98 16.93 -2.49
C ASP A 296 -3.55 18.26 -3.06
N GLN A 297 -3.39 19.30 -2.22
CA GLN A 297 -2.97 20.62 -2.64
C GLN A 297 -1.56 20.62 -3.24
N GLN A 298 -0.61 19.95 -2.60
CA GLN A 298 0.78 19.83 -3.10
C GLN A 298 0.81 19.03 -4.41
N ARG A 299 0.06 17.90 -4.50
CA ARG A 299 -0.07 17.13 -5.73
C ARG A 299 -0.64 17.99 -6.87
N ASP A 300 -1.72 18.73 -6.63
CA ASP A 300 -2.35 19.54 -7.67
C ASP A 300 -1.44 20.70 -8.11
N ALA A 301 -0.68 21.29 -7.20
CA ALA A 301 0.34 22.29 -7.53
C ALA A 301 1.48 21.68 -8.38
N LEU A 302 2.01 20.51 -7.97
CA LEU A 302 3.04 19.78 -8.72
C LEU A 302 2.58 19.49 -10.16
N VAL A 303 1.38 18.93 -10.31
CA VAL A 303 0.80 18.59 -11.62
C VAL A 303 0.57 19.83 -12.47
N SER A 304 -0.02 20.88 -11.89
CA SER A 304 -0.27 22.15 -12.60
C SER A 304 1.02 22.76 -13.14
N ASP A 305 2.07 22.81 -12.32
CA ASP A 305 3.37 23.36 -12.71
C ASP A 305 4.01 22.52 -13.83
N ILE A 306 3.99 21.18 -13.70
CA ILE A 306 4.54 20.27 -14.71
C ILE A 306 3.78 20.44 -16.04
N LEU A 307 2.46 20.46 -16.04
CA LEU A 307 1.67 20.60 -17.25
C LEU A 307 1.89 21.96 -17.93
N LYS A 308 1.95 23.03 -17.15
CA LYS A 308 2.27 24.38 -17.66
C LYS A 308 3.63 24.43 -18.33
N GLN A 309 4.66 23.87 -17.71
CA GLN A 309 6.01 23.85 -18.26
C GLN A 309 6.11 22.91 -19.48
N ALA A 310 5.43 21.76 -19.45
CA ALA A 310 5.36 20.84 -20.59
C ALA A 310 4.77 21.51 -21.83
N GLN A 311 3.72 22.31 -21.65
CA GLN A 311 3.13 23.08 -22.74
C GLN A 311 4.12 24.12 -23.31
N LEU A 312 4.84 24.87 -22.45
CA LEU A 312 5.86 25.84 -22.89
C LEU A 312 7.03 25.16 -23.65
N ILE A 313 7.45 23.98 -23.19
CA ILE A 313 8.46 23.17 -23.89
C ILE A 313 7.94 22.76 -25.27
N ALA A 314 6.71 22.27 -25.35
CA ALA A 314 6.08 21.85 -26.59
C ALA A 314 5.98 23.00 -27.60
N GLU A 315 5.52 24.17 -27.17
CA GLU A 315 5.44 25.39 -28.01
C GLU A 315 6.80 25.80 -28.55
N ARG A 316 7.83 25.89 -27.68
CA ARG A 316 9.18 26.25 -28.09
C ARG A 316 9.80 25.26 -29.08
N ARG A 317 9.48 23.95 -28.95
CA ARG A 317 9.94 22.88 -29.84
C ARG A 317 9.04 22.66 -31.04
N GLN A 318 7.96 23.43 -31.15
CA GLN A 318 6.97 23.33 -32.22
C GLN A 318 6.36 21.92 -32.36
N VAL A 319 6.10 21.26 -31.23
CA VAL A 319 5.41 19.98 -31.13
C VAL A 319 4.09 20.15 -30.40
N LYS A 320 3.14 19.23 -30.58
CA LYS A 320 1.93 19.15 -29.77
C LYS A 320 2.20 18.34 -28.52
N PHE A 321 1.67 18.75 -27.37
CA PHE A 321 1.65 17.98 -26.13
C PHE A 321 0.22 17.54 -25.81
N GLU A 322 0.04 16.27 -25.49
CA GLU A 322 -1.21 15.68 -25.02
C GLU A 322 -1.01 15.04 -23.65
N TYR A 323 -2.02 15.19 -22.79
CA TYR A 323 -2.05 14.64 -21.44
C TYR A 323 -3.41 13.99 -21.19
N THR A 324 -3.40 12.76 -20.67
CA THR A 324 -4.60 12.02 -20.26
C THR A 324 -4.38 11.46 -18.88
N GLU A 325 -5.13 11.95 -17.88
CA GLU A 325 -5.15 11.39 -16.55
C GLU A 325 -5.83 10.02 -16.57
N VAL A 326 -5.15 8.99 -16.05
CA VAL A 326 -5.68 7.61 -16.01
C VAL A 326 -5.97 7.14 -14.59
N MET A 327 -5.42 7.83 -13.57
CA MET A 327 -5.70 7.56 -12.17
C MET A 327 -5.49 8.80 -11.33
N ARG A 328 -6.38 9.01 -10.37
CA ARG A 328 -6.27 10.03 -9.30
C ARG A 328 -6.62 9.39 -7.96
N ALA A 329 -5.72 9.51 -7.01
CA ALA A 329 -5.92 9.10 -5.63
C ALA A 329 -5.81 10.34 -4.71
N ALA A 330 -6.72 10.46 -3.76
CA ALA A 330 -6.64 11.48 -2.72
C ALA A 330 -5.57 11.10 -1.68
N ALA A 331 -4.99 12.09 -1.02
CA ALA A 331 -4.16 11.87 0.15
C ALA A 331 -4.98 11.30 1.32
N ALA A 332 -4.33 10.49 2.16
CA ALA A 332 -4.91 10.05 3.42
C ALA A 332 -4.02 10.51 4.58
N PRO A 333 -4.19 11.75 5.07
CA PRO A 333 -3.43 12.27 6.20
C PRO A 333 -3.73 11.46 7.45
N SER A 334 -2.69 11.10 8.20
CA SER A 334 -2.84 10.50 9.52
C SER A 334 -3.43 11.51 10.50
N ALA A 335 -4.39 11.09 11.31
CA ALA A 335 -5.00 11.95 12.31
C ALA A 335 -3.96 12.38 13.35
N LEU A 336 -3.85 13.71 13.61
CA LEU A 336 -2.81 14.27 14.48
C LEU A 336 -2.76 13.63 15.86
N ALA A 337 -3.91 13.38 16.48
CA ALA A 337 -3.97 12.72 17.78
C ALA A 337 -3.38 11.31 17.77
N TRP A 338 -3.59 10.55 16.67
CA TRP A 338 -3.04 9.22 16.48
C TRP A 338 -1.55 9.23 16.12
N GLN A 339 -1.08 10.22 15.34
CA GLN A 339 0.36 10.44 15.15
C GLN A 339 1.06 10.66 16.50
N GLN A 340 0.50 11.54 17.34
CA GLN A 340 1.06 11.83 18.68
C GLN A 340 1.08 10.58 19.59
N ARG A 341 0.10 9.68 19.48
CA ARG A 341 0.11 8.40 20.20
C ARG A 341 1.27 7.53 19.73
N TRP A 342 1.47 7.40 18.43
CA TRP A 342 2.62 6.70 17.87
C TRP A 342 3.96 7.34 18.25
N GLU A 343 4.06 8.67 18.26
CA GLU A 343 5.26 9.39 18.70
C GLU A 343 5.63 9.01 20.14
N ARG A 344 4.63 8.98 21.04
CA ARG A 344 4.85 8.55 22.45
C ARG A 344 5.19 7.07 22.55
N ALA A 345 4.55 6.22 21.76
CA ALA A 345 4.84 4.78 21.75
C ALA A 345 6.27 4.49 21.28
N VAL A 346 6.73 5.14 20.23
CA VAL A 346 8.12 5.04 19.73
C VAL A 346 9.10 5.55 20.76
N ALA A 347 8.83 6.68 21.41
CA ALA A 347 9.66 7.21 22.48
C ALA A 347 9.71 6.28 23.72
N ALA A 348 8.60 5.63 24.07
CA ALA A 348 8.50 4.70 25.20
C ALA A 348 9.38 3.45 25.01
N VAL A 349 9.63 3.03 23.78
CA VAL A 349 10.56 1.93 23.48
C VAL A 349 12.00 2.41 23.25
N GLY A 350 12.31 3.64 23.64
CA GLY A 350 13.67 4.20 23.63
C GLY A 350 14.17 4.55 22.22
N GLN A 351 13.28 4.69 21.23
CA GLN A 351 13.67 5.02 19.87
C GLN A 351 13.44 6.50 19.55
N PRO A 352 14.27 7.09 18.66
CA PRO A 352 14.06 8.45 18.21
C PRO A 352 12.74 8.54 17.41
N VAL A 353 11.97 9.61 17.68
CA VAL A 353 10.75 9.89 16.93
C VAL A 353 11.11 10.51 15.59
N PHE A 354 10.85 9.79 14.52
CA PHE A 354 11.03 10.25 13.15
C PHE A 354 9.69 10.19 12.41
N LYS A 355 9.41 11.22 11.60
CA LYS A 355 8.19 11.34 10.82
C LYS A 355 8.49 11.35 9.34
N LEU A 356 7.67 10.64 8.58
CA LEU A 356 7.77 10.59 7.12
C LEU A 356 6.36 10.37 6.54
N ASN A 357 6.23 10.62 5.24
CA ASN A 357 5.02 10.26 4.50
C ASN A 357 5.19 8.90 3.81
N SER A 358 4.08 8.23 3.50
CA SER A 358 4.08 7.04 2.66
C SER A 358 3.99 7.41 1.19
N GLY A 359 4.96 6.96 0.40
CA GLY A 359 4.88 7.02 -1.05
C GLY A 359 4.01 5.91 -1.67
N ALA A 360 3.78 4.81 -0.93
CA ALA A 360 2.94 3.69 -1.32
C ALA A 360 1.48 3.89 -0.88
N GLY A 361 0.54 3.17 -1.51
CA GLY A 361 -0.83 3.06 -1.03
C GLY A 361 -0.93 2.00 0.07
N HIS A 362 -1.96 2.08 0.92
CA HIS A 362 -2.24 1.12 1.99
C HIS A 362 -3.75 1.05 2.25
N ASP A 363 -4.24 -0.01 2.89
CA ASP A 363 -5.65 -0.15 3.27
C ASP A 363 -6.15 1.02 4.12
N ALA A 364 -5.26 1.66 4.88
CA ALA A 364 -5.52 2.88 5.64
C ALA A 364 -6.09 4.03 4.77
N MET A 365 -5.80 4.08 3.47
CA MET A 365 -6.39 5.08 2.55
C MET A 365 -7.91 4.95 2.46
N LYS A 366 -8.44 3.74 2.58
CA LYS A 366 -9.87 3.50 2.58
C LYS A 366 -10.47 3.76 3.96
N LEU A 367 -9.86 3.20 5.00
CA LEU A 367 -10.33 3.37 6.39
C LEU A 367 -10.34 4.84 6.83
N HIS A 368 -9.39 5.65 6.33
CA HIS A 368 -9.36 7.11 6.52
C HIS A 368 -10.69 7.80 6.19
N THR A 369 -11.44 7.29 5.22
CA THR A 369 -12.70 7.93 4.78
C THR A 369 -13.83 7.81 5.80
N ILE A 370 -13.73 6.92 6.77
CA ILE A 370 -14.78 6.65 7.74
C ILE A 370 -14.34 6.82 9.20
N MET A 371 -13.05 6.74 9.50
CA MET A 371 -12.54 6.87 10.87
C MET A 371 -11.13 7.48 10.91
N PRO A 372 -10.69 8.05 12.04
CA PRO A 372 -9.30 8.49 12.20
C PRO A 372 -8.34 7.32 12.01
N GLN A 373 -7.24 7.55 11.31
CA GLN A 373 -6.19 6.55 11.11
C GLN A 373 -4.80 7.12 11.36
N ALA A 374 -3.84 6.25 11.64
CA ALA A 374 -2.40 6.51 11.55
C ALA A 374 -1.63 5.21 11.33
N MET A 375 -0.41 5.34 10.79
CA MET A 375 0.46 4.19 10.50
C MET A 375 1.81 4.34 11.21
N LEU A 376 2.43 3.19 11.49
CA LEU A 376 3.81 3.07 11.93
C LEU A 376 4.59 2.26 10.90
N PHE A 377 5.67 2.83 10.38
CA PHE A 377 6.59 2.13 9.52
C PHE A 377 7.70 1.44 10.29
N VAL A 378 8.10 0.29 9.75
CA VAL A 378 9.23 -0.52 10.19
C VAL A 378 10.30 -0.50 9.12
N ARG A 379 11.55 -0.36 9.52
CA ARG A 379 12.70 -0.35 8.63
C ARG A 379 12.80 -1.65 7.83
N GLY A 380 12.87 -1.54 6.51
CA GLY A 380 13.30 -2.63 5.63
C GLY A 380 14.83 -2.71 5.55
N GLY A 381 15.37 -3.93 5.53
CA GLY A 381 16.77 -4.15 5.16
C GLY A 381 16.98 -4.02 3.64
N ASN A 382 18.20 -4.32 3.18
CA ASN A 382 18.54 -4.24 1.75
C ASN A 382 18.14 -2.88 1.12
N ARG A 383 18.39 -1.77 1.84
CA ARG A 383 18.04 -0.41 1.45
C ARG A 383 16.52 -0.20 1.29
N GLY A 384 15.73 -0.93 2.07
CA GLY A 384 14.27 -0.80 2.08
C GLY A 384 13.58 -1.33 0.83
N ILE A 385 14.22 -2.22 0.07
CA ILE A 385 13.60 -2.82 -1.12
C ILE A 385 12.32 -3.57 -0.76
N SER A 386 11.26 -3.36 -1.53
CA SER A 386 9.99 -4.07 -1.45
C SER A 386 9.48 -4.47 -2.83
N HIS A 387 8.38 -5.24 -2.92
CA HIS A 387 7.91 -5.87 -4.15
C HIS A 387 9.01 -6.71 -4.83
N ASN A 388 9.83 -7.35 -4.01
CA ASN A 388 11.04 -8.05 -4.43
C ASN A 388 11.37 -9.17 -3.41
N PRO A 389 11.84 -10.34 -3.84
CA PRO A 389 12.21 -11.43 -2.93
C PRO A 389 13.39 -11.09 -1.99
N LEU A 390 14.14 -10.02 -2.25
CA LEU A 390 15.20 -9.52 -1.36
C LEU A 390 14.68 -8.67 -0.19
N GLU A 391 13.37 -8.47 -0.09
CA GLU A 391 12.74 -7.80 1.04
C GLU A 391 13.05 -8.53 2.34
N ILE A 392 13.50 -7.79 3.34
CA ILE A 392 13.88 -8.34 4.64
C ILE A 392 13.67 -7.30 5.75
N ILE A 393 13.33 -7.80 6.96
CA ILE A 393 13.42 -7.05 8.22
C ILE A 393 14.30 -7.82 9.19
N THR A 394 14.70 -7.21 10.30
CA THR A 394 15.41 -7.91 11.37
C THR A 394 14.45 -8.35 12.48
N ALA A 395 14.83 -9.37 13.23
CA ALA A 395 14.07 -9.80 14.41
C ALA A 395 14.03 -8.69 15.48
N GLU A 396 15.10 -7.90 15.60
CA GLU A 396 15.19 -6.76 16.50
C GLU A 396 14.19 -5.66 16.13
N ASP A 397 14.08 -5.29 14.83
CA ASP A 397 13.14 -4.28 14.38
C ASP A 397 11.69 -4.77 14.54
N ALA A 398 11.44 -6.06 14.25
CA ALA A 398 10.14 -6.68 14.50
C ALA A 398 9.76 -6.68 15.98
N ASP A 399 10.72 -6.96 16.88
CA ASP A 399 10.51 -6.93 18.33
C ASP A 399 10.18 -5.53 18.84
N LEU A 400 10.97 -4.52 18.43
CA LEU A 400 10.71 -3.11 18.74
C LEU A 400 9.32 -2.67 18.25
N THR A 401 8.90 -3.18 17.10
CA THR A 401 7.58 -2.86 16.53
C THR A 401 6.44 -3.39 17.39
N VAL A 402 6.53 -4.64 17.86
CA VAL A 402 5.52 -5.21 18.78
C VAL A 402 5.52 -4.45 20.09
N GLN A 403 6.69 -4.11 20.64
CA GLN A 403 6.80 -3.29 21.86
C GLN A 403 6.17 -1.92 21.68
N ALA A 404 6.41 -1.23 20.54
CA ALA A 404 5.78 0.06 20.22
C ALA A 404 4.26 -0.07 20.07
N PHE A 405 3.76 -1.17 19.49
CA PHE A 405 2.33 -1.43 19.40
C PHE A 405 1.72 -1.64 20.80
N ILE A 406 2.37 -2.38 21.69
CA ILE A 406 1.93 -2.54 23.08
C ILE A 406 1.95 -1.18 23.81
N ALA A 407 2.98 -0.37 23.62
CA ALA A 407 3.05 0.98 24.18
C ALA A 407 1.94 1.91 23.67
N LEU A 408 1.49 1.73 22.42
CA LEU A 408 0.30 2.43 21.89
C LEU A 408 -0.97 1.99 22.64
N LEU A 409 -1.12 0.68 22.92
CA LEU A 409 -2.26 0.18 23.68
C LEU A 409 -2.26 0.74 25.12
N ASP A 410 -1.09 0.85 25.74
CA ASP A 410 -0.93 1.45 27.07
C ASP A 410 -1.23 2.96 27.05
N ASP A 411 -0.80 3.70 26.00
CA ASP A 411 -1.15 5.13 25.82
C ASP A 411 -2.66 5.34 25.69
N LEU A 412 -3.37 4.40 25.06
CA LEU A 412 -4.83 4.43 24.96
C LEU A 412 -5.52 4.20 26.31
N LEU A 413 -4.89 3.45 27.24
CA LEU A 413 -5.39 3.27 28.60
C LEU A 413 -5.23 4.55 29.43
N ASP A 414 -4.08 5.19 29.33
CA ASP A 414 -3.73 6.35 30.15
C ASP A 414 -4.41 7.64 29.68
N ARG A 415 -4.81 7.68 28.38
CA ARG A 415 -5.36 8.87 27.69
C ARG A 415 -6.48 8.47 26.73
N PRO A 416 -7.62 8.04 27.27
CA PRO A 416 -8.74 7.51 26.50
C PRO A 416 -9.33 8.55 25.51
#